data_bd45081dd14a0db0ba0e394928d2ff4c
#
_entry.id   bd45081dd14a0db0ba0e394928d2ff4c
#
_cell.length_a   1.000
_cell.length_b   1.000
_cell.length_c   1.000
_cell.angle_alpha   90.00
_cell.angle_beta   90.00
_cell.angle_gamma   90.00
#
_symmetry.space_group_name_H-M   'P 1'
#
loop_
_entity.id
_entity.type
_entity.pdbx_description
1 polymer ?
#
loop_
_entity_poly.entity_id
_entity_poly.type
_entity_poly.pdbx_seq_one_letter_code
_entity_poly.pdbx_strand_id
1 'polypeptide(L)'
;MSPQQHHGSADAPGMAAVRQLAGEGLAFTRPITFLVGENGSGKSTLVEALADAVKINSEGGKAGTRYASTGEPTALGAALIADLSAAGLRLVGGPRRARTGFFMRAETLFNLARNVSGLPGFWDADLAGQSHGEGFFTVFEAMFRQPGLYLLDEPEAALSFVSCLRLVDFLHQLGGSGSQIICATHSPLIASTPGADIIELGDHGLRHRAWQDLDIVDHWRRYLNNPQSYLRHFITAQ
;
A
#
# COMPACT_ATOMS: atom_id res chain seq x y z
N MET A 1 10.43 16.51 48.55
CA MET A 1 10.02 15.25 47.93
C MET A 1 9.09 15.60 46.77
N SER A 2 9.63 15.64 45.57
CA SER A 2 8.85 15.94 44.34
C SER A 2 8.31 14.63 43.79
N PRO A 3 7.04 14.58 43.28
CA PRO A 3 6.51 13.38 42.70
C PRO A 3 7.18 13.14 41.34
N GLN A 4 7.75 11.96 41.17
CA GLN A 4 8.21 11.46 39.89
C GLN A 4 6.98 11.28 38.97
N GLN A 5 6.97 12.01 37.89
CA GLN A 5 6.06 11.77 36.78
C GLN A 5 6.46 10.44 36.10
N HIS A 6 5.63 9.44 36.24
CA HIS A 6 5.69 8.23 35.39
C HIS A 6 5.45 8.67 33.97
N HIS A 7 6.52 8.77 33.18
CA HIS A 7 6.40 8.70 31.72
C HIS A 7 5.90 7.31 31.39
N GLY A 8 4.61 7.20 31.05
CA GLY A 8 4.08 6.04 30.38
C GLY A 8 4.96 5.78 29.15
N SER A 9 5.48 4.57 29.02
CA SER A 9 6.23 4.15 27.85
C SER A 9 5.32 4.35 26.64
N ALA A 10 5.64 5.32 25.79
CA ALA A 10 4.99 5.42 24.50
C ALA A 10 5.26 4.10 23.77
N ASP A 11 4.19 3.38 23.45
CA ASP A 11 4.30 2.16 22.67
C ASP A 11 5.03 2.47 21.34
N ALA A 12 5.80 1.52 20.84
CA ALA A 12 6.44 1.66 19.55
C ALA A 12 5.37 1.96 18.47
N PRO A 13 5.66 2.83 17.50
CA PRO A 13 4.73 3.16 16.42
C PRO A 13 4.15 1.88 15.79
N GLY A 14 2.83 1.81 15.59
CA GLY A 14 2.14 0.64 15.03
C GLY A 14 1.71 -0.43 16.04
N MET A 15 2.17 -0.40 17.30
CA MET A 15 1.77 -1.41 18.31
C MET A 15 0.26 -1.35 18.62
N ALA A 16 -0.34 -0.17 18.59
CA ALA A 16 -1.79 -0.02 18.78
C ALA A 16 -2.57 -0.72 17.66
N ALA A 17 -2.13 -0.56 16.41
CA ALA A 17 -2.73 -1.24 15.26
C ALA A 17 -2.59 -2.76 15.34
N VAL A 18 -1.42 -3.27 15.78
CA VAL A 18 -1.19 -4.71 15.95
C VAL A 18 -2.08 -5.29 17.04
N ARG A 19 -2.23 -4.61 18.19
CA ARG A 19 -3.13 -5.07 19.27
C ARG A 19 -4.58 -5.09 18.84
N GLN A 20 -5.03 -4.06 18.14
CA GLN A 20 -6.40 -4.00 17.61
C GLN A 20 -6.64 -5.11 16.60
N LEU A 21 -5.70 -5.33 15.69
CA LEU A 21 -5.76 -6.41 14.70
C LEU A 21 -5.86 -7.80 15.36
N ALA A 22 -5.08 -8.02 16.44
CA ALA A 22 -5.11 -9.28 17.18
C ALA A 22 -6.43 -9.52 17.95
N GLY A 23 -7.09 -8.45 18.41
CA GLY A 23 -8.35 -8.54 19.17
C GLY A 23 -9.60 -8.55 18.32
N GLU A 24 -9.65 -7.69 17.30
CA GLU A 24 -10.86 -7.40 16.53
C GLU A 24 -10.78 -7.95 15.09
N GLY A 25 -9.59 -8.22 14.61
CA GLY A 25 -9.34 -8.52 13.19
C GLY A 25 -9.48 -7.28 12.30
N LEU A 26 -9.39 -7.49 10.98
CA LEU A 26 -9.59 -6.46 9.98
C LEU A 26 -10.31 -7.05 8.77
N ALA A 27 -11.41 -6.43 8.36
CA ALA A 27 -12.19 -6.88 7.22
C ALA A 27 -12.06 -5.91 6.03
N PHE A 28 -11.79 -6.46 4.86
CA PHE A 28 -11.72 -5.72 3.60
C PHE A 28 -13.01 -5.95 2.81
N THR A 29 -13.99 -5.07 2.98
CA THR A 29 -15.36 -5.24 2.43
C THR A 29 -15.56 -4.51 1.10
N ARG A 30 -14.66 -3.59 0.74
CA ARG A 30 -14.69 -2.84 -0.52
C ARG A 30 -13.64 -3.37 -1.49
N PRO A 31 -13.85 -3.25 -2.81
CA PRO A 31 -12.85 -3.63 -3.80
C PRO A 31 -11.50 -2.93 -3.63
N ILE A 32 -11.52 -1.71 -3.11
CA ILE A 32 -10.31 -0.91 -2.86
C ILE A 32 -10.30 -0.48 -1.40
N THR A 33 -9.19 -0.74 -0.72
CA THR A 33 -8.94 -0.25 0.64
C THR A 33 -7.58 0.44 0.69
N PHE A 34 -7.55 1.67 1.16
CA PHE A 34 -6.31 2.38 1.45
C PHE A 34 -5.95 2.30 2.91
N LEU A 35 -4.70 1.98 3.18
CA LEU A 35 -4.05 2.12 4.48
C LEU A 35 -3.29 3.44 4.48
N VAL A 36 -3.79 4.44 5.21
CA VAL A 36 -3.24 5.80 5.22
C VAL A 36 -2.63 6.10 6.58
N GLY A 37 -1.57 6.87 6.62
CA GLY A 37 -0.93 7.29 7.86
C GLY A 37 0.48 7.81 7.61
N GLU A 38 1.10 8.37 8.64
CA GLU A 38 2.45 8.91 8.55
C GLU A 38 3.52 7.80 8.37
N ASN A 39 4.74 8.22 8.06
CA ASN A 39 5.88 7.30 8.01
C ASN A 39 6.09 6.65 9.40
N GLY A 40 6.32 5.34 9.41
CA GLY A 40 6.47 4.57 10.64
C GLY A 40 5.15 4.14 11.32
N SER A 41 3.97 4.48 10.78
CA SER A 41 2.68 4.06 11.34
C SER A 41 2.39 2.55 11.20
N GLY A 42 3.22 1.81 10.47
CA GLY A 42 3.08 0.35 10.29
C GLY A 42 2.32 -0.07 9.02
N LYS A 43 2.00 0.84 8.10
CA LYS A 43 1.30 0.54 6.83
C LYS A 43 2.00 -0.54 6.01
N SER A 44 3.28 -0.33 5.68
CA SER A 44 4.08 -1.26 4.89
C SER A 44 4.20 -2.61 5.57
N THR A 45 4.44 -2.63 6.90
CA THR A 45 4.48 -3.85 7.69
C THR A 45 3.17 -4.63 7.63
N LEU A 46 2.04 -3.94 7.65
CA LEU A 46 0.72 -4.58 7.55
C LEU A 46 0.50 -5.16 6.14
N VAL A 47 0.85 -4.42 5.07
CA VAL A 47 0.72 -4.92 3.69
C VAL A 47 1.63 -6.13 3.45
N GLU A 48 2.87 -6.11 3.95
CA GLU A 48 3.78 -7.26 3.90
C GLU A 48 3.21 -8.46 4.64
N ALA A 49 2.71 -8.27 5.85
CA ALA A 49 2.11 -9.33 6.65
C ALA A 49 0.87 -9.93 5.96
N LEU A 50 0.06 -9.10 5.31
CA LEU A 50 -1.06 -9.57 4.47
C LEU A 50 -0.56 -10.39 3.28
N ALA A 51 0.53 -9.98 2.61
CA ALA A 51 1.13 -10.73 1.53
C ALA A 51 1.58 -12.13 1.99
N ASP A 52 2.26 -12.20 3.12
CA ASP A 52 2.67 -13.47 3.74
C ASP A 52 1.46 -14.35 4.06
N ALA A 53 0.42 -13.81 4.71
CA ALA A 53 -0.77 -14.54 5.10
C ALA A 53 -1.53 -15.16 3.91
N VAL A 54 -1.55 -14.48 2.75
CA VAL A 54 -2.17 -14.99 1.51
C VAL A 54 -1.18 -15.69 0.58
N LYS A 55 0.08 -15.86 1.00
CA LYS A 55 1.16 -16.53 0.26
C LYS A 55 1.47 -15.87 -1.09
N ILE A 56 1.45 -14.56 -1.13
CA ILE A 56 2.07 -13.71 -2.14
C ILE A 56 3.47 -13.37 -1.64
N ASN A 57 4.45 -13.26 -2.55
CA ASN A 57 5.81 -12.93 -2.14
C ASN A 57 5.86 -11.52 -1.49
N SER A 58 6.21 -11.46 -0.20
CA SER A 58 6.29 -10.22 0.59
C SER A 58 7.49 -9.33 0.23
N GLU A 59 8.46 -9.81 -0.53
CA GLU A 59 9.53 -9.00 -1.13
C GLU A 59 9.11 -8.32 -2.44
N GLY A 60 7.89 -8.58 -2.90
CA GLY A 60 7.35 -8.10 -4.17
C GLY A 60 7.36 -9.19 -5.25
N GLY A 61 6.27 -9.29 -6.00
CA GLY A 61 6.15 -10.21 -7.12
C GLY A 61 4.79 -10.86 -7.26
N LYS A 62 4.67 -11.71 -8.28
CA LYS A 62 3.43 -12.39 -8.67
C LYS A 62 3.12 -13.56 -7.75
N ALA A 63 1.85 -13.73 -7.39
CA ALA A 63 1.36 -14.90 -6.68
C ALA A 63 1.70 -16.19 -7.44
N GLY A 64 2.13 -17.22 -6.70
CA GLY A 64 2.36 -18.55 -7.27
C GLY A 64 3.64 -18.73 -8.08
N THR A 65 4.55 -17.77 -8.13
CA THR A 65 5.85 -17.95 -8.79
C THR A 65 6.79 -18.85 -7.98
N ARG A 66 7.68 -19.58 -8.66
CA ARG A 66 8.72 -20.43 -8.03
C ARG A 66 9.80 -19.61 -7.30
N TYR A 67 9.91 -18.35 -7.63
CA TYR A 67 10.81 -17.36 -7.00
C TYR A 67 10.12 -16.59 -5.88
N ALA A 68 9.10 -17.20 -5.23
CA ALA A 68 8.67 -16.72 -3.94
C ALA A 68 9.90 -16.68 -3.02
N SER A 69 10.08 -15.57 -2.30
CA SER A 69 11.23 -15.35 -1.44
C SER A 69 11.55 -16.60 -0.63
N THR A 70 12.83 -16.88 -0.51
CA THR A 70 13.37 -17.85 0.44
C THR A 70 13.37 -17.26 1.85
N GLY A 71 12.84 -16.02 2.01
CA GLY A 71 12.72 -15.31 3.27
C GLY A 71 11.69 -15.95 4.21
N GLU A 72 11.98 -15.97 5.47
CA GLU A 72 11.00 -16.30 6.49
C GLU A 72 9.90 -15.24 6.50
N PRO A 73 8.62 -15.63 6.73
CA PRO A 73 7.54 -14.66 6.85
C PRO A 73 7.83 -13.67 7.99
N THR A 74 7.35 -12.45 7.84
CA THR A 74 7.42 -11.48 8.93
C THR A 74 6.75 -12.03 10.18
N ALA A 75 7.17 -11.60 11.37
CA ALA A 75 6.58 -12.05 12.63
C ALA A 75 5.05 -11.82 12.66
N LEU A 76 4.61 -10.68 12.13
CA LEU A 76 3.18 -10.38 11.99
C LEU A 76 2.52 -11.26 10.93
N GLY A 77 3.15 -11.47 9.77
CA GLY A 77 2.62 -12.32 8.69
C GLY A 77 2.47 -13.79 9.11
N ALA A 78 3.41 -14.31 9.92
CA ALA A 78 3.31 -15.64 10.50
C ALA A 78 2.16 -15.79 11.51
N ALA A 79 1.78 -14.71 12.19
CA ALA A 79 0.69 -14.68 13.17
C ALA A 79 -0.69 -14.42 12.55
N LEU A 80 -0.76 -13.84 11.34
CA LEU A 80 -2.02 -13.51 10.68
C LEU A 80 -2.69 -14.74 10.07
N ILE A 81 -3.99 -14.84 10.29
CA ILE A 81 -4.86 -15.83 9.64
C ILE A 81 -5.76 -15.08 8.66
N ALA A 82 -5.60 -15.35 7.36
CA ALA A 82 -6.45 -14.79 6.33
C ALA A 82 -7.70 -15.65 6.15
N ASP A 83 -8.86 -15.10 6.53
CA ASP A 83 -10.16 -15.69 6.20
C ASP A 83 -10.63 -15.15 4.84
N LEU A 84 -10.69 -16.04 3.85
CA LEU A 84 -10.99 -15.66 2.48
C LEU A 84 -12.46 -15.91 2.16
N SER A 85 -13.15 -14.89 1.71
CA SER A 85 -14.47 -15.02 1.11
C SER A 85 -14.44 -15.93 -0.12
N ALA A 86 -15.60 -16.36 -0.61
CA ALA A 86 -15.70 -17.13 -1.85
C ALA A 86 -15.07 -16.39 -3.05
N ALA A 87 -15.12 -15.05 -3.10
CA ALA A 87 -14.43 -14.24 -4.09
C ALA A 87 -12.91 -14.29 -3.89
N GLY A 88 -12.42 -14.09 -2.67
CA GLY A 88 -11.00 -14.18 -2.33
C GLY A 88 -10.40 -15.55 -2.65
N LEU A 89 -11.14 -16.63 -2.36
CA LEU A 89 -10.73 -17.99 -2.73
C LEU A 89 -10.56 -18.18 -4.23
N ARG A 90 -11.37 -17.52 -5.07
CA ARG A 90 -11.19 -17.56 -6.53
C ARG A 90 -9.94 -16.82 -6.99
N LEU A 91 -9.54 -15.76 -6.29
CA LEU A 91 -8.37 -14.96 -6.65
C LEU A 91 -7.06 -15.61 -6.19
N VAL A 92 -6.97 -15.99 -4.91
CA VAL A 92 -5.71 -16.48 -4.31
C VAL A 92 -5.77 -17.90 -3.76
N GLY A 93 -6.94 -18.51 -3.75
CA GLY A 93 -7.10 -19.92 -3.41
C GLY A 93 -6.68 -20.84 -4.56
N GLY A 94 -6.66 -22.14 -4.34
CA GLY A 94 -6.38 -23.13 -5.38
C GLY A 94 -4.89 -23.31 -5.73
N PRO A 95 -4.60 -24.03 -6.83
CA PRO A 95 -3.23 -24.35 -7.24
C PRO A 95 -2.42 -23.07 -7.54
N ARG A 96 -1.12 -23.10 -7.23
CA ARG A 96 -0.22 -21.93 -7.42
C ARG A 96 -0.33 -21.26 -8.80
N ARG A 97 -0.52 -22.04 -9.88
CA ARG A 97 -0.62 -21.54 -11.26
C ARG A 97 -1.92 -20.79 -11.58
N ALA A 98 -2.97 -21.00 -10.78
CA ALA A 98 -4.27 -20.36 -10.96
C ALA A 98 -4.45 -19.09 -10.10
N ARG A 99 -3.48 -18.79 -9.23
CA ARG A 99 -3.55 -17.63 -8.35
C ARG A 99 -3.29 -16.35 -9.13
N THR A 100 -4.19 -15.39 -8.99
CA THR A 100 -4.04 -14.06 -9.56
C THR A 100 -3.83 -13.07 -8.45
N GLY A 101 -2.63 -12.51 -8.38
CA GLY A 101 -2.29 -11.53 -7.36
C GLY A 101 -0.85 -11.07 -7.52
N PHE A 102 -0.59 -9.91 -6.97
CA PHE A 102 0.72 -9.29 -7.03
C PHE A 102 0.93 -8.42 -5.79
N PHE A 103 2.13 -8.46 -5.23
CA PHE A 103 2.59 -7.48 -4.27
C PHE A 103 3.61 -6.56 -4.93
N MET A 104 3.34 -5.27 -4.92
CA MET A 104 4.19 -4.25 -5.49
C MET A 104 4.67 -3.28 -4.42
N ARG A 105 5.98 -3.13 -4.36
CA ARG A 105 6.66 -2.01 -3.70
C ARG A 105 7.21 -1.09 -4.77
N ALA A 106 7.12 0.21 -4.58
CA ALA A 106 7.67 1.18 -5.55
C ALA A 106 9.13 0.89 -5.86
N GLU A 107 9.95 0.61 -4.85
CA GLU A 107 11.38 0.29 -5.00
C GLU A 107 11.61 -0.99 -5.85
N THR A 108 10.79 -2.01 -5.64
CA THR A 108 10.91 -3.29 -6.36
C THR A 108 10.49 -3.16 -7.81
N LEU A 109 9.49 -2.33 -8.10
CA LEU A 109 9.01 -2.13 -9.46
C LEU A 109 10.08 -1.49 -10.36
N PHE A 110 10.82 -0.50 -9.86
CA PHE A 110 11.91 0.11 -10.60
C PHE A 110 13.05 -0.88 -10.88
N ASN A 111 13.40 -1.69 -9.90
CA ASN A 111 14.41 -2.73 -10.06
C ASN A 111 13.95 -3.81 -11.04
N LEU A 112 12.69 -4.21 -10.97
CA LEU A 112 12.09 -5.17 -11.89
C LEU A 112 12.08 -4.61 -13.32
N ALA A 113 11.63 -3.38 -13.52
CA ALA A 113 11.60 -2.72 -14.82
C ALA A 113 13.01 -2.66 -15.45
N ARG A 114 14.05 -2.36 -14.65
CA ARG A 114 15.44 -2.33 -15.12
C ARG A 114 15.98 -3.73 -15.46
N ASN A 115 15.65 -4.74 -14.65
CA ASN A 115 16.21 -6.09 -14.78
C ASN A 115 15.54 -6.93 -15.87
N VAL A 116 14.28 -6.62 -16.23
CA VAL A 116 13.52 -7.36 -17.25
C VAL A 116 13.34 -6.59 -18.55
N SER A 117 13.86 -5.36 -18.64
CA SER A 117 13.91 -4.62 -19.89
C SER A 117 14.72 -5.41 -20.92
N GLY A 118 14.10 -5.72 -22.06
CA GLY A 118 14.71 -6.48 -23.15
C GLY A 118 14.67 -8.01 -23.02
N LEU A 119 14.00 -8.59 -22.00
CA LEU A 119 13.77 -10.03 -21.98
C LEU A 119 12.54 -10.42 -22.81
N PRO A 120 12.68 -11.31 -23.84
CA PRO A 120 11.57 -11.76 -24.65
C PRO A 120 10.44 -12.39 -23.80
N GLY A 121 9.20 -11.94 -24.02
CA GLY A 121 8.02 -12.49 -23.36
C GLY A 121 7.64 -11.85 -22.03
N PHE A 122 8.38 -10.86 -21.54
CA PHE A 122 8.00 -10.09 -20.35
C PHE A 122 7.34 -8.76 -20.70
N TRP A 123 7.91 -7.97 -21.59
CA TRP A 123 7.30 -6.83 -22.27
C TRP A 123 7.86 -6.64 -23.68
N ASP A 124 6.96 -6.30 -24.58
CA ASP A 124 7.33 -5.96 -25.98
C ASP A 124 7.72 -4.48 -26.13
N ALA A 125 7.71 -3.71 -25.04
CA ALA A 125 8.02 -2.29 -25.08
C ALA A 125 9.46 -2.01 -24.63
N ASP A 126 10.16 -1.22 -25.43
CA ASP A 126 11.47 -0.67 -25.05
C ASP A 126 11.27 0.43 -23.98
N LEU A 127 11.63 0.11 -22.73
CA LEU A 127 11.55 1.04 -21.61
C LEU A 127 12.72 2.03 -21.57
N ALA A 128 13.77 1.81 -22.38
CA ALA A 128 15.00 2.61 -22.33
C ALA A 128 14.81 4.07 -22.79
N GLY A 129 13.77 4.34 -23.58
CA GLY A 129 13.43 5.67 -24.08
C GLY A 129 12.27 6.36 -23.39
N GLN A 130 11.62 5.71 -22.39
CA GLN A 130 10.44 6.24 -21.72
C GLN A 130 10.82 7.06 -20.48
N SER A 131 10.00 8.07 -20.16
CA SER A 131 10.09 8.75 -18.86
C SER A 131 9.79 7.77 -17.73
N HIS A 132 10.28 8.02 -16.50
CA HIS A 132 10.06 7.16 -15.35
C HIS A 132 8.56 6.87 -15.11
N GLY A 133 7.69 7.85 -15.33
CA GLY A 133 6.25 7.71 -15.19
C GLY A 133 5.59 6.85 -16.27
N GLU A 134 6.05 6.94 -17.52
CA GLU A 134 5.53 6.13 -18.63
C GLU A 134 5.96 4.67 -18.48
N GLY A 135 7.23 4.43 -18.16
CA GLY A 135 7.73 3.09 -17.87
C GLY A 135 7.00 2.42 -16.70
N PHE A 136 6.66 3.19 -15.66
CA PHE A 136 5.84 2.72 -14.54
C PHE A 136 4.49 2.18 -15.04
N PHE A 137 3.75 2.96 -15.83
CA PHE A 137 2.43 2.54 -16.32
C PHE A 137 2.50 1.36 -17.28
N THR A 138 3.50 1.30 -18.14
CA THR A 138 3.70 0.15 -19.03
C THR A 138 3.85 -1.15 -18.24
N VAL A 139 4.66 -1.13 -17.19
CA VAL A 139 4.84 -2.29 -16.29
C VAL A 139 3.57 -2.56 -15.51
N PHE A 140 2.96 -1.53 -14.95
CA PHE A 140 1.76 -1.64 -14.13
C PHE A 140 0.61 -2.26 -14.91
N GLU A 141 0.29 -1.74 -16.09
CA GLU A 141 -0.74 -2.29 -16.98
C GLU A 141 -0.46 -3.73 -17.42
N ALA A 142 0.80 -4.08 -17.64
CA ALA A 142 1.18 -5.44 -17.98
C ALA A 142 0.94 -6.45 -16.85
N MET A 143 1.13 -6.02 -15.61
CA MET A 143 1.02 -6.89 -14.43
C MET A 143 -0.39 -7.01 -13.87
N PHE A 144 -1.22 -5.99 -14.04
CA PHE A 144 -2.56 -5.89 -13.44
C PHE A 144 -3.69 -6.12 -14.46
N ARG A 145 -3.48 -7.03 -15.42
CA ARG A 145 -4.42 -7.28 -16.53
C ARG A 145 -5.66 -8.12 -16.18
N GLN A 146 -5.63 -8.86 -15.10
CA GLN A 146 -6.69 -9.80 -14.72
C GLN A 146 -7.23 -9.47 -13.33
N PRO A 147 -8.48 -9.83 -13.03
CA PRO A 147 -8.96 -9.76 -11.66
C PRO A 147 -8.03 -10.52 -10.72
N GLY A 148 -7.61 -9.88 -9.63
CA GLY A 148 -6.63 -10.44 -8.69
C GLY A 148 -6.65 -9.75 -7.33
N LEU A 149 -5.89 -10.30 -6.40
CA LEU A 149 -5.56 -9.62 -5.14
C LEU A 149 -4.27 -8.83 -5.32
N TYR A 150 -4.37 -7.52 -5.24
CA TYR A 150 -3.28 -6.60 -5.45
C TYR A 150 -2.94 -5.86 -4.17
N LEU A 151 -1.71 -6.05 -3.72
CA LEU A 151 -1.14 -5.39 -2.57
C LEU A 151 -0.13 -4.37 -3.06
N LEU A 152 -0.30 -3.12 -2.67
CA LEU A 152 0.53 -2.00 -3.15
C LEU A 152 1.13 -1.27 -1.95
N ASP A 153 2.42 -0.98 -2.01
CA ASP A 153 3.12 -0.21 -0.98
C ASP A 153 3.75 1.03 -1.62
N GLU A 154 3.19 2.17 -1.30
CA GLU A 154 3.58 3.51 -1.76
C GLU A 154 3.77 3.62 -3.29
N PRO A 155 2.79 3.21 -4.10
CA PRO A 155 2.94 3.19 -5.55
C PRO A 155 3.22 4.57 -6.16
N GLU A 156 2.91 5.63 -5.43
CA GLU A 156 3.11 7.02 -5.83
C GLU A 156 4.54 7.56 -5.66
N ALA A 157 5.43 6.87 -4.96
CA ALA A 157 6.71 7.41 -4.49
C ALA A 157 7.61 8.04 -5.60
N ALA A 158 7.43 7.63 -6.86
CA ALA A 158 8.18 8.20 -7.98
C ALA A 158 7.27 8.78 -9.07
N LEU A 159 6.01 9.07 -8.76
CA LEU A 159 5.04 9.58 -9.72
C LEU A 159 4.86 11.09 -9.62
N SER A 160 4.71 11.74 -10.76
CA SER A 160 4.27 13.12 -10.84
C SER A 160 2.80 13.25 -10.43
N PHE A 161 2.34 14.48 -10.14
CA PHE A 161 0.93 14.74 -9.83
C PHE A 161 -0.02 14.16 -10.90
N VAL A 162 0.26 14.39 -12.18
CA VAL A 162 -0.56 13.87 -13.30
C VAL A 162 -0.51 12.35 -13.36
N SER A 163 0.65 11.75 -13.12
CA SER A 163 0.79 10.30 -13.05
C SER A 163 0.02 9.71 -11.86
N CYS A 164 -0.02 10.39 -10.72
CA CYS A 164 -0.87 9.97 -9.62
C CYS A 164 -2.37 10.00 -9.98
N LEU A 165 -2.84 11.00 -10.73
CA LEU A 165 -4.23 11.04 -11.22
C LEU A 165 -4.54 9.86 -12.17
N ARG A 166 -3.60 9.51 -13.05
CA ARG A 166 -3.72 8.30 -13.90
C ARG A 166 -3.78 7.03 -13.06
N LEU A 167 -2.99 6.95 -11.98
CA LEU A 167 -3.03 5.82 -11.06
C LEU A 167 -4.38 5.72 -10.34
N VAL A 168 -4.95 6.84 -9.90
CA VAL A 168 -6.31 6.89 -9.30
C VAL A 168 -7.34 6.30 -10.27
N ASP A 169 -7.34 6.74 -11.54
CA ASP A 169 -8.25 6.22 -12.56
C ASP A 169 -8.04 4.72 -12.78
N PHE A 170 -6.79 4.30 -12.91
CA PHE A 170 -6.44 2.88 -13.10
C PHE A 170 -6.92 2.00 -11.93
N LEU A 171 -6.66 2.41 -10.67
CA LEU A 171 -7.09 1.68 -9.49
C LEU A 171 -8.62 1.59 -9.41
N HIS A 172 -9.32 2.68 -9.76
CA HIS A 172 -10.78 2.70 -9.81
C HIS A 172 -11.34 1.69 -10.81
N GLN A 173 -10.80 1.66 -12.03
CA GLN A 173 -11.19 0.69 -13.08
C GLN A 173 -10.85 -0.75 -12.67
N LEU A 174 -9.67 -0.97 -12.10
CA LEU A 174 -9.22 -2.28 -11.64
C LEU A 174 -10.11 -2.83 -10.50
N GLY A 175 -10.50 -1.98 -9.55
CA GLY A 175 -11.47 -2.34 -8.51
C GLY A 175 -12.84 -2.73 -9.08
N GLY A 176 -13.29 -2.01 -10.12
CA GLY A 176 -14.54 -2.32 -10.85
C GLY A 176 -14.50 -3.62 -11.65
N SER A 177 -13.32 -4.15 -11.97
CA SER A 177 -13.12 -5.40 -12.72
C SER A 177 -13.26 -6.69 -11.89
N GLY A 178 -13.53 -6.57 -10.59
CA GLY A 178 -13.62 -7.71 -9.67
C GLY A 178 -12.30 -8.03 -8.93
N SER A 179 -11.35 -7.11 -8.97
CA SER A 179 -10.12 -7.19 -8.18
C SER A 179 -10.35 -6.75 -6.74
N GLN A 180 -9.49 -7.24 -5.83
CA GLN A 180 -9.32 -6.70 -4.48
C GLN A 180 -7.98 -5.97 -4.44
N ILE A 181 -8.00 -4.72 -4.02
CA ILE A 181 -6.81 -3.86 -3.91
C ILE A 181 -6.65 -3.41 -2.47
N ILE A 182 -5.49 -3.62 -1.89
CA ILE A 182 -5.10 -3.07 -0.59
C ILE A 182 -3.83 -2.25 -0.84
N CYS A 183 -3.87 -0.97 -0.57
CA CYS A 183 -2.80 -0.04 -0.93
C CYS A 183 -2.38 0.80 0.28
N ALA A 184 -1.13 0.64 0.72
CA ALA A 184 -0.51 1.57 1.66
C ALA A 184 -0.08 2.83 0.90
N THR A 185 -0.46 3.99 1.42
CA THR A 185 -0.14 5.29 0.82
C THR A 185 -0.08 6.39 1.87
N HIS A 186 0.75 7.38 1.63
CA HIS A 186 0.72 8.65 2.35
C HIS A 186 0.24 9.82 1.44
N SER A 187 -0.24 9.48 0.24
CA SER A 187 -0.73 10.47 -0.72
C SER A 187 -2.23 10.74 -0.56
N PRO A 188 -2.64 11.96 -0.19
CA PRO A 188 -4.05 12.31 -0.15
C PRO A 188 -4.70 12.19 -1.53
N LEU A 189 -3.91 12.28 -2.59
CA LEU A 189 -4.38 12.18 -3.97
C LEU A 189 -4.77 10.74 -4.32
N ILE A 190 -3.91 9.76 -3.99
CA ILE A 190 -4.21 8.34 -4.21
C ILE A 190 -5.39 7.89 -3.35
N ALA A 191 -5.41 8.30 -2.08
CA ALA A 191 -6.49 7.97 -1.15
C ALA A 191 -7.86 8.56 -1.57
N SER A 192 -7.90 9.53 -2.50
CA SER A 192 -9.14 10.10 -3.01
C SER A 192 -9.87 9.24 -4.05
N THR A 193 -9.37 8.04 -4.36
CA THR A 193 -10.00 7.14 -5.35
C THR A 193 -11.47 6.87 -4.99
N PRO A 194 -12.42 7.14 -5.92
CA PRO A 194 -13.83 7.01 -5.62
C PRO A 194 -14.25 5.59 -5.23
N GLY A 195 -15.10 5.47 -4.21
CA GLY A 195 -15.65 4.18 -3.76
C GLY A 195 -14.70 3.34 -2.91
N ALA A 196 -13.48 3.81 -2.66
CA ALA A 196 -12.54 3.14 -1.77
C ALA A 196 -12.98 3.26 -0.29
N ASP A 197 -12.57 2.26 0.48
CA ASP A 197 -12.52 2.34 1.94
C ASP A 197 -11.17 2.89 2.39
N ILE A 198 -11.14 3.64 3.48
CA ILE A 198 -9.89 4.21 3.99
C ILE A 198 -9.75 3.86 5.47
N ILE A 199 -8.64 3.25 5.80
CA ILE A 199 -8.25 2.92 7.16
C ILE A 199 -7.02 3.75 7.51
N GLU A 200 -7.18 4.68 8.44
CA GLU A 200 -6.10 5.51 8.94
C GLU A 200 -5.36 4.80 10.06
N LEU A 201 -4.04 4.71 9.94
CA LEU A 201 -3.14 4.12 10.92
C LEU A 201 -2.41 5.22 11.68
N GLY A 202 -2.40 5.11 12.99
CA GLY A 202 -1.70 6.05 13.87
C GLY A 202 -1.58 5.51 15.29
N ASP A 203 -1.21 6.36 16.24
CA ASP A 203 -1.13 6.03 17.66
C ASP A 203 -2.47 5.56 18.24
N HIS A 204 -3.54 5.89 17.58
CA HIS A 204 -4.91 5.49 17.90
C HIS A 204 -5.31 4.08 17.38
N GLY A 205 -4.40 3.38 16.72
CA GLY A 205 -4.67 2.11 16.03
C GLY A 205 -5.22 2.29 14.62
N LEU A 206 -6.16 1.43 14.24
CA LEU A 206 -6.81 1.38 12.93
C LEU A 206 -8.19 2.04 13.01
N ARG A 207 -8.47 3.02 12.15
CA ARG A 207 -9.77 3.71 12.12
C ARG A 207 -10.27 3.90 10.69
N HIS A 208 -11.50 3.50 10.41
CA HIS A 208 -12.17 3.89 9.16
C HIS A 208 -12.43 5.40 9.17
N ARG A 209 -12.04 6.07 8.10
CA ARG A 209 -12.16 7.52 7.94
C ARG A 209 -12.69 7.87 6.56
N ALA A 210 -13.47 8.94 6.49
CA ALA A 210 -13.75 9.56 5.22
C ALA A 210 -12.53 10.36 4.74
N TRP A 211 -12.33 10.44 3.44
CA TRP A 211 -11.16 11.12 2.86
C TRP A 211 -10.94 12.54 3.37
N GLN A 212 -12.02 13.32 3.48
CA GLN A 212 -11.97 14.71 3.94
C GLN A 212 -11.56 14.87 5.41
N ASP A 213 -11.67 13.80 6.19
CA ASP A 213 -11.40 13.77 7.63
C ASP A 213 -10.02 13.21 7.97
N LEU A 214 -9.24 12.81 6.96
CA LEU A 214 -7.86 12.32 7.14
C LEU A 214 -6.95 13.45 7.64
N ASP A 215 -6.10 13.13 8.59
CA ASP A 215 -5.14 14.09 9.15
C ASP A 215 -4.22 14.65 8.05
N ILE A 216 -3.75 13.80 7.12
CA ILE A 216 -2.93 14.23 6.00
C ILE A 216 -3.64 15.20 5.06
N VAL A 217 -4.94 15.01 4.81
CA VAL A 217 -5.75 15.91 3.98
C VAL A 217 -5.90 17.27 4.66
N ASP A 218 -6.12 17.28 5.98
CA ASP A 218 -6.20 18.53 6.74
C ASP A 218 -4.86 19.28 6.73
N HIS A 219 -3.74 18.58 6.93
CA HIS A 219 -2.40 19.17 6.83
C HIS A 219 -2.14 19.78 5.45
N TRP A 220 -2.43 19.08 4.37
CA TRP A 220 -2.26 19.59 3.02
C TRP A 220 -3.16 20.82 2.75
N ARG A 221 -4.42 20.77 3.17
CA ARG A 221 -5.36 21.88 3.01
C ARG A 221 -4.86 23.14 3.74
N ARG A 222 -4.43 23.00 4.99
CA ARG A 222 -3.88 24.11 5.79
C ARG A 222 -2.60 24.65 5.19
N TYR A 223 -1.68 23.76 4.80
CA TYR A 223 -0.42 24.15 4.19
C TYR A 223 -0.63 24.92 2.89
N LEU A 224 -1.44 24.44 1.98
CA LEU A 224 -1.72 25.11 0.70
C LEU A 224 -2.42 26.47 0.89
N ASN A 225 -3.28 26.59 1.89
CA ASN A 225 -3.94 27.87 2.21
C ASN A 225 -2.99 28.88 2.86
N ASN A 226 -2.06 28.43 3.70
CA ASN A 226 -1.10 29.29 4.40
C ASN A 226 0.21 28.56 4.70
N PRO A 227 1.15 28.46 3.74
CA PRO A 227 2.44 27.79 3.95
C PRO A 227 3.25 28.37 5.10
N GLN A 228 3.19 29.69 5.33
CA GLN A 228 3.95 30.37 6.36
C GLN A 228 3.58 29.89 7.77
N SER A 229 2.35 29.46 7.98
CA SER A 229 1.91 28.93 9.28
C SER A 229 2.67 27.66 9.69
N TYR A 230 3.12 26.87 8.73
CA TYR A 230 3.94 25.67 8.95
C TYR A 230 5.42 26.00 8.95
N LEU A 231 5.91 26.73 7.96
CA LEU A 231 7.32 27.01 7.75
C LEU A 231 7.97 27.74 8.91
N ARG A 232 7.25 28.61 9.61
CA ARG A 232 7.75 29.33 10.79
C ARG A 232 8.23 28.43 11.93
N HIS A 233 7.80 27.17 11.97
CA HIS A 233 8.21 26.18 12.98
C HIS A 233 9.49 25.42 12.59
N PHE A 234 9.87 25.47 11.33
CA PHE A 234 11.01 24.75 10.78
C PHE A 234 12.14 25.67 10.33
N ILE A 235 11.79 26.87 9.84
CA ILE A 235 12.75 27.85 9.35
C ILE A 235 12.97 28.86 10.47
N THR A 236 14.09 28.72 11.19
CA THR A 236 14.54 29.74 12.13
C THR A 236 14.92 31.00 11.33
N ALA A 237 14.31 32.14 11.62
CA ALA A 237 14.74 33.42 11.03
C ALA A 237 16.22 33.63 11.37
N GLN A 238 17.07 33.74 10.33
CA GLN A 238 18.46 34.18 10.49
C GLN A 238 18.51 35.66 10.82
#